data_32f897ca21b43bb22df77b22b6cf9ac8
#
_entry.id   32f897ca21b43bb22df77b22b6cf9ac8
#
_cell.length_a   1.000
_cell.length_b   1.000
_cell.length_c   1.000
_cell.angle_alpha   90.00
_cell.angle_beta   90.00
_cell.angle_gamma   90.00
#
_symmetry.space_group_name_H-M   'P 1'
#
loop_
_entity.id
_entity.type
_entity.pdbx_description
1 polymer ?
#
loop_
_entity_poly.entity_id
_entity_poly.type
_entity_poly.pdbx_seq_one_letter_code
_entity_poly.pdbx_strand_id
1 'polypeptide(L)'
;LLTYGSSIHSIPQGWFKDDTQVRNVTGFFTWTAWAAAANRPNAPFSYTANWPHDDLIGNQAPGQFIIWSIVSIIVLIAGIGAFLFVYLTQEEPDEIQPVPARPAVRIPTPSQKVTSLFFGVAMVLFLVQIVMGMFTAHYAVEGEGFYGIPLIKFLPYAASRTWHLQLAVFWIATCWLAAGLYFAPRFGGFEPKYQAVGNSILLIA
;
A
#
# COMPACT_ATOMS: atom_id res chain seq x y z
N LEU A 1 -7.36 30.71 14.32
CA LEU A 1 -7.46 29.49 13.48
C LEU A 1 -7.19 29.78 12.01
N LEU A 2 -7.62 30.95 11.49
CA LEU A 2 -7.38 31.37 10.09
C LEU A 2 -5.90 31.65 9.77
N THR A 3 -5.13 32.10 10.74
CA THR A 3 -3.69 32.33 10.62
C THR A 3 -2.87 31.03 10.67
N TYR A 4 -3.40 29.97 11.24
CA TYR A 4 -2.71 28.67 11.30
C TYR A 4 -2.78 27.90 9.98
N GLY A 5 -3.87 28.07 9.22
CA GLY A 5 -4.03 27.42 7.90
C GLY A 5 -3.15 28.01 6.80
N SER A 6 -2.70 29.28 6.97
CA SER A 6 -1.85 29.93 5.98
C SER A 6 -0.36 29.56 6.10
N SER A 7 0.05 29.01 7.24
CA SER A 7 1.45 28.63 7.49
C SER A 7 1.72 27.13 7.24
N ILE A 8 0.68 26.30 7.13
CA ILE A 8 0.82 24.89 6.77
C ILE A 8 0.56 24.78 5.27
N HIS A 9 1.63 24.67 4.48
CA HIS A 9 1.59 24.52 3.02
C HIS A 9 0.98 23.18 2.53
N SER A 10 0.18 22.52 3.34
CA SER A 10 -0.51 21.27 3.01
C SER A 10 -1.68 21.45 2.06
N ILE A 11 -2.24 22.67 1.97
CA ILE A 11 -3.32 23.02 1.04
C ILE A 11 -2.78 24.05 0.06
N PRO A 12 -2.81 23.77 -1.26
CA PRO A 12 -2.34 24.72 -2.26
C PRO A 12 -3.06 26.07 -2.16
N GLN A 13 -2.32 27.16 -2.32
CA GLN A 13 -2.92 28.51 -2.33
C GLN A 13 -3.95 28.59 -3.47
N GLY A 14 -5.12 29.15 -3.16
CA GLY A 14 -6.19 29.35 -4.14
C GLY A 14 -7.21 28.21 -4.25
N TRP A 15 -7.08 27.12 -3.47
CA TRP A 15 -8.09 26.06 -3.41
C TRP A 15 -9.42 26.55 -2.82
N PHE A 16 -9.35 27.48 -1.86
CA PHE A 16 -10.53 28.10 -1.27
C PHE A 16 -10.63 29.55 -1.75
N LYS A 17 -11.81 29.93 -2.25
CA LYS A 17 -12.07 31.26 -2.80
C LYS A 17 -12.36 32.32 -1.74
N ASP A 18 -12.85 31.90 -0.58
CA ASP A 18 -13.23 32.78 0.50
C ASP A 18 -13.19 32.09 1.87
N ASP A 19 -13.25 32.87 2.93
CA ASP A 19 -13.24 32.42 4.31
C ASP A 19 -14.45 31.54 4.67
N THR A 20 -15.56 31.67 3.97
CA THR A 20 -16.75 30.86 4.19
C THR A 20 -16.50 29.42 3.77
N GLN A 21 -15.83 29.20 2.63
CA GLN A 21 -15.44 27.88 2.17
C GLN A 21 -14.46 27.22 3.16
N VAL A 22 -13.48 27.99 3.65
CA VAL A 22 -12.53 27.50 4.68
C VAL A 22 -13.27 27.06 5.93
N ARG A 23 -14.20 27.88 6.43
CA ARG A 23 -15.01 27.54 7.63
C ARG A 23 -15.86 26.30 7.41
N ASN A 24 -16.51 26.18 6.26
CA ASN A 24 -17.38 25.03 5.95
C ASN A 24 -16.58 23.75 5.88
N VAL A 25 -15.43 23.73 5.21
CA VAL A 25 -14.55 22.55 5.12
C VAL A 25 -13.96 22.19 6.49
N THR A 26 -13.47 23.18 7.23
CA THR A 26 -12.97 22.97 8.60
C THR A 26 -14.07 22.44 9.52
N GLY A 27 -15.28 23.04 9.43
CA GLY A 27 -16.44 22.61 10.19
C GLY A 27 -16.84 21.17 9.87
N PHE A 28 -16.83 20.80 8.59
CA PHE A 28 -17.13 19.44 8.16
C PHE A 28 -16.14 18.42 8.74
N PHE A 29 -14.84 18.65 8.61
CA PHE A 29 -13.83 17.72 9.15
C PHE A 29 -13.86 17.66 10.67
N THR A 30 -14.06 18.79 11.35
CA THR A 30 -14.19 18.83 12.83
C THR A 30 -15.42 18.04 13.28
N TRP A 31 -16.56 18.24 12.61
CA TRP A 31 -17.79 17.51 12.91
C TRP A 31 -17.63 16.01 12.66
N THR A 32 -17.01 15.64 11.55
CA THR A 32 -16.78 14.23 11.20
C THR A 32 -15.90 13.54 12.24
N ALA A 33 -14.80 14.18 12.64
CA ALA A 33 -13.91 13.66 13.67
C ALA A 33 -14.63 13.52 15.03
N TRP A 34 -15.41 14.53 15.41
CA TRP A 34 -16.23 14.48 16.62
C TRP A 34 -17.26 13.36 16.56
N ALA A 35 -17.99 13.23 15.46
CA ALA A 35 -19.02 12.18 15.28
C ALA A 35 -18.44 10.77 15.34
N ALA A 36 -17.19 10.59 14.93
CA ALA A 36 -16.50 9.31 15.02
C ALA A 36 -16.02 8.97 16.44
N ALA A 37 -15.71 9.98 17.25
CA ALA A 37 -15.14 9.82 18.59
C ALA A 37 -16.18 9.88 19.72
N ALA A 38 -17.25 10.66 19.54
CA ALA A 38 -18.26 10.88 20.59
C ALA A 38 -19.29 9.76 20.61
N ASN A 39 -19.46 9.11 21.76
CA ASN A 39 -20.49 8.09 21.93
C ASN A 39 -21.89 8.72 21.92
N ARG A 40 -22.85 7.99 21.36
CA ARG A 40 -24.27 8.35 21.45
C ARG A 40 -24.73 8.24 22.92
N PRO A 41 -25.65 9.09 23.36
CA PRO A 41 -26.24 8.94 24.68
C PRO A 41 -26.81 7.51 24.88
N ASN A 42 -26.42 6.89 25.98
CA ASN A 42 -26.84 5.54 26.36
C ASN A 42 -26.47 4.40 25.39
N ALA A 43 -25.46 4.58 24.56
CA ALA A 43 -24.97 3.56 23.64
C ALA A 43 -23.43 3.39 23.77
N PRO A 44 -22.90 2.17 23.61
CA PRO A 44 -21.46 1.93 23.63
C PRO A 44 -20.76 2.31 22.31
N PHE A 45 -21.47 2.85 21.36
CA PHE A 45 -20.95 3.21 20.04
C PHE A 45 -21.14 4.70 19.72
N SER A 46 -20.31 5.20 18.83
CA SER A 46 -20.28 6.59 18.38
C SER A 46 -21.43 6.91 17.39
N TYR A 47 -21.53 8.20 16.96
CA TYR A 47 -22.50 8.61 15.94
C TYR A 47 -22.24 7.97 14.57
N THR A 48 -21.05 7.46 14.33
CA THR A 48 -20.67 6.69 13.13
C THR A 48 -20.72 5.18 13.35
N ALA A 49 -21.38 4.69 14.43
CA ALA A 49 -21.42 3.28 14.83
C ALA A 49 -20.01 2.67 14.97
N ASN A 50 -19.11 3.45 15.58
CA ASN A 50 -17.68 3.12 15.75
C ASN A 50 -16.93 2.86 14.44
N TRP A 51 -17.48 3.30 13.29
CA TRP A 51 -16.75 3.14 12.05
C TRP A 51 -15.38 3.85 12.14
N PRO A 52 -14.27 3.24 11.76
CA PRO A 52 -14.13 1.90 11.17
C PRO A 52 -14.08 0.74 12.18
N HIS A 53 -14.35 0.95 13.47
CA HIS A 53 -14.27 -0.01 14.58
C HIS A 53 -15.68 -0.33 15.10
N ASP A 54 -16.39 -1.22 14.41
CA ASP A 54 -17.73 -1.65 14.75
C ASP A 54 -17.71 -3.08 15.30
N ASP A 55 -18.11 -3.25 16.57
CA ASP A 55 -18.13 -4.54 17.25
C ASP A 55 -19.11 -5.54 16.61
N LEU A 56 -20.19 -5.04 15.99
CA LEU A 56 -21.21 -5.88 15.38
C LEU A 56 -20.69 -6.67 14.17
N ILE A 57 -19.70 -6.12 13.48
CA ILE A 57 -19.09 -6.79 12.32
C ILE A 57 -17.64 -7.22 12.61
N GLY A 58 -17.21 -7.17 13.87
CA GLY A 58 -15.89 -7.63 14.29
C GLY A 58 -14.75 -6.81 13.69
N ASN A 59 -14.96 -5.53 13.40
CA ASN A 59 -13.96 -4.66 12.79
C ASN A 59 -13.05 -3.96 13.80
N GLN A 60 -12.97 -4.43 15.01
CA GLN A 60 -11.99 -3.94 15.98
C GLN A 60 -10.58 -4.16 15.45
N ALA A 61 -9.73 -3.13 15.57
CA ALA A 61 -8.32 -3.26 15.27
C ALA A 61 -7.60 -3.93 16.46
N PRO A 62 -7.30 -5.24 16.42
CA PRO A 62 -6.54 -5.86 17.49
C PRO A 62 -5.14 -5.25 17.58
N GLY A 63 -4.59 -5.15 18.78
CA GLY A 63 -3.26 -4.55 19.01
C GLY A 63 -2.15 -5.15 18.14
N GLN A 64 -2.29 -6.40 17.74
CA GLN A 64 -1.38 -7.06 16.80
C GLN A 64 -1.31 -6.35 15.44
N PHE A 65 -2.42 -5.85 14.89
CA PHE A 65 -2.40 -5.12 13.62
C PHE A 65 -1.65 -3.80 13.73
N ILE A 66 -1.75 -3.11 14.86
CA ILE A 66 -1.01 -1.88 15.10
C ILE A 66 0.49 -2.18 15.17
N ILE A 67 0.89 -3.22 15.91
CA ILE A 67 2.29 -3.65 16.01
C ILE A 67 2.84 -4.01 14.63
N TRP A 68 2.15 -4.85 13.87
CA TRP A 68 2.61 -5.25 12.54
C TRP A 68 2.63 -4.10 11.55
N SER A 69 1.72 -3.14 11.65
CA SER A 69 1.75 -1.92 10.83
C SER A 69 2.99 -1.08 11.14
N ILE A 70 3.34 -0.90 12.42
CA ILE A 70 4.55 -0.19 12.83
C ILE A 70 5.80 -0.93 12.34
N VAL A 71 5.88 -2.24 12.54
CA VAL A 71 7.00 -3.06 12.07
C VAL A 71 7.15 -2.95 10.54
N SER A 72 6.05 -3.03 9.80
CA SER A 72 6.07 -2.90 8.33
C SER A 72 6.60 -1.54 7.87
N ILE A 73 6.21 -0.46 8.54
CA ILE A 73 6.71 0.89 8.24
C ILE A 73 8.21 0.98 8.51
N ILE A 74 8.67 0.45 9.65
CA ILE A 74 10.10 0.45 10.00
C ILE A 74 10.91 -0.34 8.96
N VAL A 75 10.45 -1.53 8.57
CA VAL A 75 11.10 -2.37 7.57
C VAL A 75 11.14 -1.66 6.20
N LEU A 76 10.03 -1.01 5.81
CA LEU A 76 9.98 -0.23 4.57
C LEU A 76 11.00 0.91 4.57
N ILE A 77 11.05 1.70 5.65
CA ILE A 77 12.00 2.82 5.76
C ILE A 77 13.43 2.30 5.77
N ALA A 78 13.71 1.22 6.50
CA ALA A 78 15.03 0.58 6.53
C ALA A 78 15.43 0.05 5.14
N GLY A 79 14.50 -0.57 4.42
CA GLY A 79 14.72 -1.06 3.06
C GLY A 79 15.03 0.07 2.07
N ILE A 80 14.26 1.16 2.13
CA ILE A 80 14.53 2.36 1.30
C ILE A 80 15.89 2.95 1.66
N GLY A 81 16.21 3.08 2.95
CA GLY A 81 17.50 3.57 3.42
C GLY A 81 18.67 2.72 2.94
N ALA A 82 18.55 1.39 3.04
CA ALA A 82 19.55 0.46 2.53
C ALA A 82 19.73 0.57 1.01
N PHE A 83 18.62 0.67 0.27
CA PHE A 83 18.67 0.86 -1.19
C PHE A 83 19.39 2.17 -1.56
N LEU A 84 19.02 3.28 -0.93
CA LEU A 84 19.66 4.58 -1.16
C LEU A 84 21.15 4.55 -0.78
N PHE A 85 21.49 3.91 0.34
CA PHE A 85 22.88 3.75 0.75
C PHE A 85 23.70 3.03 -0.34
N VAL A 86 23.20 1.87 -0.82
CA VAL A 86 23.87 1.11 -1.89
C VAL A 86 23.95 1.96 -3.17
N TYR A 87 22.88 2.63 -3.56
CA TYR A 87 22.84 3.46 -4.76
C TYR A 87 23.84 4.62 -4.70
N LEU A 88 23.90 5.34 -3.58
CA LEU A 88 24.78 6.50 -3.39
C LEU A 88 26.24 6.13 -3.17
N THR A 89 26.55 4.88 -2.79
CA THR A 89 27.92 4.39 -2.60
C THR A 89 28.48 3.68 -3.85
N GLN A 90 27.67 3.53 -4.89
CA GLN A 90 28.19 3.01 -6.16
C GLN A 90 28.98 4.10 -6.89
N GLU A 91 30.20 3.79 -7.27
CA GLU A 91 30.99 4.67 -8.14
C GLU A 91 30.30 4.75 -9.51
N GLU A 92 30.06 5.97 -9.99
CA GLU A 92 29.58 6.16 -11.35
C GLU A 92 30.63 5.61 -12.33
N PRO A 93 30.24 4.85 -13.35
CA PRO A 93 31.16 4.44 -14.39
C PRO A 93 31.72 5.69 -15.11
N ASP A 94 33.04 5.79 -15.20
CA ASP A 94 33.76 6.95 -15.76
C ASP A 94 33.39 7.33 -17.22
N GLU A 95 32.68 6.47 -17.92
CA GLU A 95 32.13 6.75 -19.25
C GLU A 95 30.74 6.10 -19.43
N ILE A 96 29.73 6.93 -19.69
CA ILE A 96 28.46 6.47 -20.24
C ILE A 96 28.71 6.05 -21.70
N GLN A 97 29.02 4.78 -21.91
CA GLN A 97 29.13 4.26 -23.26
C GLN A 97 27.80 4.32 -23.98
N PRO A 98 27.73 4.85 -25.19
CA PRO A 98 26.47 4.86 -25.95
C PRO A 98 25.95 3.44 -26.11
N VAL A 99 24.70 3.23 -25.67
CA VAL A 99 24.05 1.92 -25.77
C VAL A 99 23.98 1.55 -27.26
N PRO A 100 24.68 0.51 -27.71
CA PRO A 100 24.66 0.12 -29.11
C PRO A 100 23.24 -0.26 -29.53
N ALA A 101 22.78 0.22 -30.69
CA ALA A 101 21.50 -0.17 -31.29
C ALA A 101 21.45 -1.71 -31.38
N ARG A 102 20.56 -2.33 -30.67
CA ARG A 102 20.54 -3.78 -30.50
C ARG A 102 19.30 -4.40 -31.18
N PRO A 103 19.45 -5.59 -31.78
CA PRO A 103 18.33 -6.28 -32.47
C PRO A 103 17.13 -6.50 -31.53
N ALA A 104 15.92 -6.37 -32.10
CA ALA A 104 14.65 -6.37 -31.37
C ALA A 104 14.33 -7.68 -30.64
N VAL A 105 14.89 -8.82 -31.08
CA VAL A 105 14.67 -10.13 -30.45
C VAL A 105 15.88 -10.49 -29.61
N ARG A 106 15.64 -10.65 -28.29
CA ARG A 106 16.70 -11.05 -27.36
C ARG A 106 16.25 -12.19 -26.49
N ILE A 107 17.18 -13.10 -26.25
CA ILE A 107 17.05 -14.13 -25.23
C ILE A 107 17.02 -13.41 -23.86
N PRO A 108 15.99 -13.64 -23.03
CA PRO A 108 15.93 -13.04 -21.70
C PRO A 108 17.16 -13.36 -20.87
N THR A 109 17.71 -12.34 -20.19
CA THR A 109 18.84 -12.51 -19.27
C THR A 109 18.41 -13.30 -18.03
N PRO A 110 19.35 -13.87 -17.25
CA PRO A 110 19.05 -14.53 -15.99
C PRO A 110 18.21 -13.66 -15.03
N SER A 111 18.52 -12.37 -14.87
CA SER A 111 17.73 -11.47 -14.04
C SER A 111 16.32 -11.25 -14.56
N GLN A 112 16.12 -11.16 -15.88
CA GLN A 112 14.80 -11.03 -16.50
C GLN A 112 13.94 -12.29 -16.30
N LYS A 113 14.57 -13.48 -16.30
CA LYS A 113 13.86 -14.73 -16.00
C LYS A 113 13.35 -14.75 -14.55
N VAL A 114 14.20 -14.33 -13.59
CA VAL A 114 13.77 -14.20 -12.18
C VAL A 114 12.67 -13.15 -12.07
N THR A 115 12.79 -12.02 -12.75
CA THR A 115 11.81 -10.94 -12.72
C THR A 115 10.44 -11.39 -13.24
N SER A 116 10.38 -12.35 -14.17
CA SER A 116 9.10 -12.88 -14.62
C SER A 116 8.29 -13.55 -13.50
N LEU A 117 8.94 -14.04 -12.44
CA LEU A 117 8.27 -14.62 -11.27
C LEU A 117 7.56 -13.55 -10.44
N PHE A 118 8.07 -12.31 -10.40
CA PHE A 118 7.39 -11.20 -9.74
C PHE A 118 6.01 -10.93 -10.33
N PHE A 119 5.87 -11.02 -11.64
CA PHE A 119 4.55 -10.89 -12.29
C PHE A 119 3.62 -12.04 -11.88
N GLY A 120 4.16 -13.25 -11.70
CA GLY A 120 3.40 -14.37 -11.14
C GLY A 120 2.93 -14.10 -9.71
N VAL A 121 3.83 -13.60 -8.85
CA VAL A 121 3.49 -13.20 -7.48
C VAL A 121 2.44 -12.08 -7.48
N ALA A 122 2.62 -11.05 -8.30
CA ALA A 122 1.65 -9.96 -8.42
C ALA A 122 0.26 -10.48 -8.83
N MET A 123 0.19 -11.44 -9.75
CA MET A 123 -1.08 -12.06 -10.15
C MET A 123 -1.74 -12.81 -8.98
N VAL A 124 -0.98 -13.57 -8.20
CA VAL A 124 -1.49 -14.27 -7.01
C VAL A 124 -1.99 -13.27 -5.98
N LEU A 125 -1.21 -12.23 -5.68
CA LEU A 125 -1.62 -11.17 -4.76
C LEU A 125 -2.92 -10.48 -5.22
N PHE A 126 -3.05 -10.21 -6.51
CA PHE A 126 -4.26 -9.63 -7.11
C PHE A 126 -5.47 -10.54 -6.93
N LEU A 127 -5.34 -11.85 -7.21
CA LEU A 127 -6.43 -12.80 -7.02
C LEU A 127 -6.85 -12.92 -5.55
N VAL A 128 -5.89 -12.99 -4.64
CA VAL A 128 -6.18 -12.99 -3.19
C VAL A 128 -6.84 -11.69 -2.76
N GLN A 129 -6.42 -10.55 -3.29
CA GLN A 129 -7.04 -9.26 -3.03
C GLN A 129 -8.52 -9.24 -3.43
N ILE A 130 -8.87 -9.80 -4.60
CA ILE A 130 -10.26 -9.92 -5.05
C ILE A 130 -11.07 -10.75 -4.05
N VAL A 131 -10.53 -11.90 -3.60
CA VAL A 131 -11.19 -12.77 -2.63
C VAL A 131 -11.40 -12.03 -1.29
N MET A 132 -10.41 -11.30 -0.81
CA MET A 132 -10.56 -10.48 0.42
C MET A 132 -11.61 -9.38 0.24
N GLY A 133 -11.68 -8.77 -0.94
CA GLY A 133 -12.73 -7.79 -1.26
C GLY A 133 -14.14 -8.40 -1.24
N MET A 134 -14.28 -9.60 -1.77
CA MET A 134 -15.53 -10.34 -1.73
C MET A 134 -15.97 -10.63 -0.28
N PHE A 135 -15.08 -11.12 0.56
CA PHE A 135 -15.39 -11.35 1.98
C PHE A 135 -15.76 -10.05 2.70
N THR A 136 -15.05 -8.96 2.43
CA THR A 136 -15.35 -7.66 3.01
C THR A 136 -16.74 -7.17 2.62
N ALA A 137 -17.13 -7.34 1.36
CA ALA A 137 -18.45 -6.99 0.86
C ALA A 137 -19.56 -7.86 1.51
N HIS A 138 -19.33 -9.16 1.68
CA HIS A 138 -20.28 -10.05 2.32
C HIS A 138 -20.56 -9.71 3.77
N TYR A 139 -19.56 -9.25 4.52
CA TYR A 139 -19.77 -8.77 5.88
C TYR A 139 -20.78 -7.62 5.96
N ALA A 140 -20.79 -6.74 4.98
CA ALA A 140 -21.74 -5.62 4.93
C ALA A 140 -23.17 -6.05 4.63
N VAL A 141 -23.36 -7.20 3.98
CA VAL A 141 -24.69 -7.70 3.55
C VAL A 141 -25.21 -8.80 4.48
N GLU A 142 -24.37 -9.75 4.86
CA GLU A 142 -24.76 -10.97 5.56
C GLU A 142 -24.29 -11.00 7.03
N GLY A 143 -23.52 -10.00 7.46
CA GLY A 143 -22.97 -9.95 8.82
C GLY A 143 -21.92 -11.03 9.05
N GLU A 144 -21.94 -11.66 10.22
CA GLU A 144 -20.93 -12.62 10.67
C GLU A 144 -21.02 -14.00 9.97
N GLY A 145 -22.15 -14.32 9.37
CA GLY A 145 -22.43 -15.62 8.77
C GLY A 145 -22.30 -15.59 7.25
N PHE A 146 -21.23 -16.16 6.73
CA PHE A 146 -21.03 -16.33 5.29
C PHE A 146 -21.65 -17.66 4.83
N TYR A 147 -22.86 -17.62 4.28
CA TYR A 147 -23.61 -18.83 3.86
C TYR A 147 -23.64 -19.95 4.93
N GLY A 148 -23.81 -19.57 6.19
CA GLY A 148 -23.82 -20.50 7.33
C GLY A 148 -22.43 -20.88 7.87
N ILE A 149 -21.35 -20.39 7.27
CA ILE A 149 -19.98 -20.57 7.78
C ILE A 149 -19.69 -19.42 8.73
N PRO A 150 -19.25 -19.65 9.98
CA PRO A 150 -18.90 -18.60 10.93
C PRO A 150 -17.55 -17.97 10.57
N LEU A 151 -17.53 -17.19 9.48
CA LEU A 151 -16.34 -16.63 8.87
C LEU A 151 -15.57 -15.72 9.85
N ILE A 152 -16.28 -15.03 10.73
CA ILE A 152 -15.68 -14.13 11.74
C ILE A 152 -14.67 -14.83 12.65
N LYS A 153 -14.84 -16.14 12.90
CA LYS A 153 -13.91 -16.92 13.73
C LYS A 153 -12.54 -17.10 13.09
N PHE A 154 -12.44 -17.08 11.77
CA PHE A 154 -11.23 -17.35 11.00
C PHE A 154 -10.68 -16.09 10.34
N LEU A 155 -11.56 -15.24 9.83
CA LEU A 155 -11.21 -14.04 9.08
C LEU A 155 -12.11 -12.89 9.52
N PRO A 156 -11.81 -12.20 10.62
CA PRO A 156 -12.58 -11.04 11.06
C PRO A 156 -12.65 -9.95 9.98
N TYR A 157 -13.72 -9.17 9.99
CA TYR A 157 -13.91 -8.07 9.03
C TYR A 157 -12.69 -7.14 8.95
N ALA A 158 -12.12 -6.75 10.10
CA ALA A 158 -10.95 -5.88 10.14
C ALA A 158 -9.75 -6.49 9.41
N ALA A 159 -9.55 -7.81 9.53
CA ALA A 159 -8.49 -8.52 8.82
C ALA A 159 -8.76 -8.55 7.31
N SER A 160 -9.96 -8.95 6.90
CA SER A 160 -10.36 -9.02 5.50
C SER A 160 -10.22 -7.65 4.81
N ARG A 161 -10.74 -6.60 5.43
CA ARG A 161 -10.65 -5.23 4.92
C ARG A 161 -9.20 -4.74 4.82
N THR A 162 -8.40 -4.97 5.85
CA THR A 162 -7.00 -4.56 5.87
C THR A 162 -6.21 -5.30 4.80
N TRP A 163 -6.38 -6.60 4.68
CA TRP A 163 -5.70 -7.38 3.65
C TRP A 163 -6.15 -7.00 2.25
N HIS A 164 -7.43 -6.72 2.03
CA HIS A 164 -7.91 -6.24 0.74
C HIS A 164 -7.17 -4.97 0.30
N LEU A 165 -6.99 -4.01 1.19
CA LEU A 165 -6.27 -2.77 0.91
C LEU A 165 -4.76 -2.98 0.75
N GLN A 166 -4.14 -3.74 1.65
CA GLN A 166 -2.69 -4.00 1.60
C GLN A 166 -2.29 -4.79 0.36
N LEU A 167 -3.05 -5.83 0.02
CA LEU A 167 -2.78 -6.63 -1.17
C LEU A 167 -2.91 -5.81 -2.45
N ALA A 168 -3.83 -4.82 -2.50
CA ALA A 168 -3.91 -3.89 -3.62
C ALA A 168 -2.61 -3.10 -3.80
N VAL A 169 -2.07 -2.55 -2.72
CA VAL A 169 -0.79 -1.84 -2.76
C VAL A 169 0.36 -2.77 -3.14
N PHE A 170 0.39 -3.98 -2.57
CA PHE A 170 1.48 -4.92 -2.81
C PHE A 170 1.54 -5.41 -4.25
N TRP A 171 0.43 -5.81 -4.88
CA TRP A 171 0.51 -6.28 -6.25
C TRP A 171 0.85 -5.15 -7.23
N ILE A 172 0.35 -3.92 -6.98
CA ILE A 172 0.70 -2.75 -7.79
C ILE A 172 2.21 -2.46 -7.67
N ALA A 173 2.72 -2.37 -6.43
CA ALA A 173 4.14 -2.13 -6.18
C ALA A 173 5.03 -3.22 -6.78
N THR A 174 4.61 -4.50 -6.63
CA THR A 174 5.33 -5.64 -7.22
C THR A 174 5.37 -5.58 -8.74
N CYS A 175 4.27 -5.17 -9.41
CA CYS A 175 4.25 -4.98 -10.87
C CYS A 175 5.20 -3.85 -11.31
N TRP A 176 5.20 -2.72 -10.62
CA TRP A 176 6.10 -1.61 -10.95
C TRP A 176 7.56 -1.98 -10.74
N LEU A 177 7.86 -2.64 -9.62
CA LEU A 177 9.19 -3.14 -9.33
C LEU A 177 9.65 -4.13 -10.41
N ALA A 178 8.79 -5.10 -10.74
CA ALA A 178 9.07 -6.08 -11.79
C ALA A 178 9.33 -5.42 -13.14
N ALA A 179 8.54 -4.42 -13.52
CA ALA A 179 8.75 -3.68 -14.75
C ALA A 179 10.12 -2.98 -14.76
N GLY A 180 10.46 -2.26 -13.68
CA GLY A 180 11.77 -1.61 -13.54
C GLY A 180 12.94 -2.60 -13.66
N LEU A 181 12.91 -3.68 -12.88
CA LEU A 181 13.94 -4.72 -12.90
C LEU A 181 14.04 -5.45 -14.24
N TYR A 182 12.93 -5.65 -14.94
CA TYR A 182 12.91 -6.29 -16.26
C TYR A 182 13.54 -5.43 -17.34
N PHE A 183 13.27 -4.13 -17.29
CA PHE A 183 13.78 -3.20 -18.29
C PHE A 183 15.19 -2.69 -17.99
N ALA A 184 15.66 -2.74 -16.74
CA ALA A 184 16.99 -2.24 -16.36
C ALA A 184 18.14 -2.78 -17.23
N PRO A 185 18.29 -4.10 -17.49
CA PRO A 185 19.33 -4.61 -18.37
C PRO A 185 19.16 -4.19 -19.82
N ARG A 186 17.93 -3.86 -20.25
CA ARG A 186 17.67 -3.40 -21.61
C ARG A 186 18.11 -1.97 -21.83
N PHE A 187 17.82 -1.09 -20.87
CA PHE A 187 18.24 0.32 -20.93
C PHE A 187 19.71 0.48 -20.65
N GLY A 188 20.25 -0.21 -19.64
CA GLY A 188 21.67 -0.18 -19.31
C GLY A 188 22.57 -0.89 -20.31
N GLY A 189 21.99 -1.71 -21.20
CA GLY A 189 22.75 -2.40 -22.23
C GLY A 189 23.55 -3.62 -21.72
N PHE A 190 23.66 -3.83 -20.42
CA PHE A 190 24.34 -4.96 -19.77
C PHE A 190 23.54 -5.43 -18.56
N GLU A 191 23.88 -6.64 -18.09
CA GLU A 191 23.36 -7.17 -16.84
C GLU A 191 24.45 -7.09 -15.78
N PRO A 192 24.24 -6.32 -14.68
CA PRO A 192 25.22 -6.24 -13.60
C PRO A 192 25.48 -7.62 -12.97
N LYS A 193 26.71 -7.84 -12.53
CA LYS A 193 27.09 -9.05 -11.80
C LYS A 193 26.20 -9.18 -10.56
N TYR A 194 25.65 -10.36 -10.33
CA TYR A 194 24.75 -10.67 -9.22
C TYR A 194 23.33 -10.04 -9.27
N GLN A 195 22.92 -9.35 -10.33
CA GLN A 195 21.56 -8.80 -10.43
C GLN A 195 20.47 -9.89 -10.28
N ALA A 196 20.67 -11.05 -10.89
CA ALA A 196 19.75 -12.19 -10.74
C ALA A 196 19.65 -12.67 -9.30
N VAL A 197 20.75 -12.66 -8.55
CA VAL A 197 20.77 -13.02 -7.12
C VAL A 197 20.05 -11.97 -6.31
N GLY A 198 20.31 -10.68 -6.54
CA GLY A 198 19.60 -9.58 -5.88
C GLY A 198 18.09 -9.64 -6.12
N ASN A 199 17.66 -9.87 -7.37
CA ASN A 199 16.25 -10.05 -7.71
C ASN A 199 15.65 -11.27 -7.00
N SER A 200 16.40 -12.37 -6.87
CA SER A 200 15.92 -13.57 -6.17
C SER A 200 15.74 -13.33 -4.67
N ILE A 201 16.67 -12.62 -4.03
CA ILE A 201 16.55 -12.23 -2.61
C ILE A 201 15.33 -11.35 -2.42
N LEU A 202 15.14 -10.36 -3.29
CA LEU A 202 14.02 -9.44 -3.23
C LEU A 202 12.67 -10.13 -3.48
N LEU A 203 12.65 -11.21 -4.27
CA LEU A 203 11.44 -12.02 -4.51
C LEU A 203 11.00 -12.81 -3.26
N ILE A 204 11.96 -13.18 -2.41
CA ILE A 204 11.72 -13.98 -1.20
C ILE A 204 11.34 -13.09 -0.01
N ALA A 205 11.80 -11.83 0.00
CA ALA A 205 11.53 -10.86 1.06
C ALA A 205 10.10 -10.34 1.02
#